data_9efdf209a0a343bc4b965240971db512
#
_entry.id   9efdf209a0a343bc4b965240971db512
#
_cell.length_a   1.000
_cell.length_b   1.000
_cell.length_c   1.000
_cell.angle_alpha   90.00
_cell.angle_beta   90.00
_cell.angle_gamma   90.00
#
_symmetry.space_group_name_H-M   'P 1'
#
loop_
_entity.id
_entity.type
_entity.pdbx_description
1 polymer ?
#
loop_
_entity_poly.entity_id
_entity_poly.type
_entity_poly.pdbx_seq_one_letter_code
_entity_poly.pdbx_strand_id
1 'polypeptide(L)'
;MKILPANTCCEAMPLSRRGLLGAGLSFFAWTYMPRIASAAGARDPRFLTIILRGALDGLSALAPVGDPDYLALREGLALARSGDNAGIMIDDFFALHPPMPNFARLYAAKQALVVHAAASPYRERSHFDGQDVLESGLPGVGKIESGWLNRAIQALPKGEKVQTHGALGVGAVTPLVLRGQAPVMGWAPQRLADTNDDLARRVMDLYTHTDPVLAKALQSGLMADMLARGSEPDTRGGGNPAMMARAASGAARLMMKEEGPRVAVLSFDGWDTHANQGGVKGRLADLLGGLDGAFATFEREFGASWKETTILVVTEFGRTAKVNGTEGSDHGTATVAMLAGGAVRGGRVIADWPGLKAAQLHEARDLRATTDLRAVMKGILAEQFGLSAAVLADQVFPNSASLKPMAGLIT
;
A
#
# COMPACT_ATOMS: atom_id res chain seq x y z
N MET A 1 -25.17 -3.60 -84.22
CA MET A 1 -23.76 -3.61 -83.78
C MET A 1 -23.36 -2.22 -83.42
N LYS A 2 -23.48 -1.83 -82.14
CA LYS A 2 -23.08 -0.54 -81.66
C LYS A 2 -22.09 -0.75 -80.48
N ILE A 3 -20.92 -0.23 -80.66
CA ILE A 3 -19.77 -0.25 -79.78
C ILE A 3 -20.02 0.76 -78.68
N LEU A 4 -19.91 0.36 -77.44
CA LEU A 4 -19.85 1.27 -76.24
C LEU A 4 -18.42 1.56 -75.95
N PRO A 5 -18.04 2.83 -75.61
CA PRO A 5 -16.69 3.17 -75.24
C PRO A 5 -16.47 2.99 -73.71
N ALA A 6 -15.28 2.41 -73.43
CA ALA A 6 -14.70 2.45 -72.11
C ALA A 6 -14.22 3.88 -71.80
N ASN A 7 -14.41 4.31 -70.56
CA ASN A 7 -13.57 5.21 -69.69
C ASN A 7 -14.45 6.03 -68.78
N THR A 8 -14.38 5.74 -67.51
CA THR A 8 -14.59 6.81 -66.52
C THR A 8 -13.51 6.69 -65.42
N CYS A 9 -12.64 7.66 -65.51
CA CYS A 9 -11.57 7.95 -64.57
C CYS A 9 -12.10 8.32 -63.19
N CYS A 10 -11.22 8.11 -62.20
CA CYS A 10 -11.31 8.56 -60.85
C CYS A 10 -11.71 10.05 -60.79
N GLU A 11 -12.91 10.34 -60.28
CA GLU A 11 -13.26 11.70 -59.89
C GLU A 11 -12.43 12.13 -58.65
N ALA A 12 -11.49 13.03 -58.87
CA ALA A 12 -10.81 13.76 -57.82
C ALA A 12 -11.84 14.63 -57.09
N MET A 13 -12.23 14.28 -55.88
CA MET A 13 -13.02 15.16 -55.01
C MET A 13 -12.24 16.48 -54.80
N PRO A 14 -12.82 17.66 -55.12
CA PRO A 14 -12.17 18.92 -54.88
C PRO A 14 -12.11 19.16 -53.37
N LEU A 15 -10.92 19.06 -52.79
CA LEU A 15 -10.66 19.42 -51.38
C LEU A 15 -10.93 20.94 -51.24
N SER A 16 -12.08 21.31 -50.67
CA SER A 16 -12.35 22.70 -50.31
C SER A 16 -11.47 23.15 -49.15
N ARG A 17 -11.03 24.42 -49.17
CA ARG A 17 -10.24 25.00 -48.04
C ARG A 17 -10.92 24.80 -46.70
N ARG A 18 -12.25 24.78 -46.64
CA ARG A 18 -13.02 24.47 -45.42
C ARG A 18 -12.92 22.99 -45.03
N GLY A 19 -12.88 22.07 -45.97
CA GLY A 19 -12.66 20.63 -45.70
C GLY A 19 -11.26 20.33 -45.16
N LEU A 20 -10.23 21.07 -45.65
CA LEU A 20 -8.85 20.91 -45.17
C LEU A 20 -8.69 21.46 -43.73
N LEU A 21 -9.34 22.60 -43.44
CA LEU A 21 -9.36 23.15 -42.07
C LEU A 21 -10.14 22.26 -41.09
N GLY A 22 -11.27 21.66 -41.54
CA GLY A 22 -12.03 20.71 -40.72
C GLY A 22 -11.25 19.41 -40.46
N ALA A 23 -10.56 18.89 -41.47
CA ALA A 23 -9.69 17.71 -41.30
C ALA A 23 -8.47 18.02 -40.42
N GLY A 24 -7.86 19.21 -40.57
CA GLY A 24 -6.74 19.65 -39.72
C GLY A 24 -7.13 19.81 -38.26
N LEU A 25 -8.30 20.44 -37.99
CA LEU A 25 -8.84 20.56 -36.60
C LEU A 25 -9.22 19.23 -36.01
N SER A 26 -9.76 18.27 -36.79
CA SER A 26 -10.07 16.91 -36.33
C SER A 26 -8.80 16.12 -36.02
N PHE A 27 -7.75 16.29 -36.83
CA PHE A 27 -6.45 15.65 -36.63
C PHE A 27 -5.72 16.24 -35.41
N PHE A 28 -5.82 17.58 -35.22
CA PHE A 28 -5.27 18.26 -34.03
C PHE A 28 -6.03 17.89 -32.76
N ALA A 29 -7.35 17.82 -32.81
CA ALA A 29 -8.16 17.32 -31.70
C ALA A 29 -7.85 15.87 -31.36
N TRP A 30 -7.56 15.03 -32.36
CA TRP A 30 -7.23 13.60 -32.15
C TRP A 30 -5.82 13.41 -31.59
N THR A 31 -4.85 14.25 -31.97
CA THR A 31 -3.48 14.21 -31.43
C THR A 31 -3.35 14.86 -30.04
N TYR A 32 -4.23 15.79 -29.70
CA TYR A 32 -4.29 16.47 -28.38
C TYR A 32 -5.43 15.98 -27.48
N MET A 33 -6.29 15.08 -27.93
CA MET A 33 -7.19 14.39 -27.01
C MET A 33 -6.34 13.59 -26.02
N PRO A 34 -6.41 13.92 -24.72
CA PRO A 34 -5.76 13.09 -23.72
C PRO A 34 -6.26 11.66 -23.93
N ARG A 35 -5.37 10.68 -23.98
CA ARG A 35 -5.70 9.25 -24.05
C ARG A 35 -6.56 8.74 -22.88
N ILE A 36 -7.07 9.65 -22.08
CA ILE A 36 -7.84 9.49 -20.85
C ILE A 36 -9.31 9.14 -21.13
N ALA A 37 -9.84 9.46 -22.31
CA ALA A 37 -11.29 9.31 -22.58
C ALA A 37 -11.77 7.88 -22.84
N SER A 38 -10.90 6.90 -23.05
CA SER A 38 -11.31 5.51 -23.34
C SER A 38 -11.11 4.50 -22.19
N ALA A 39 -10.51 4.91 -21.07
CA ALA A 39 -10.22 4.01 -19.94
C ALA A 39 -11.10 4.24 -18.70
N ALA A 40 -11.83 5.34 -18.62
CA ALA A 40 -12.59 5.74 -17.43
C ALA A 40 -13.79 4.85 -17.09
N GLY A 41 -14.12 3.83 -17.90
CA GLY A 41 -15.26 2.96 -17.66
C GLY A 41 -14.96 1.51 -17.33
N ALA A 42 -13.72 1.03 -17.49
CA ALA A 42 -13.41 -0.39 -17.48
C ALA A 42 -12.64 -0.88 -16.22
N ARG A 43 -11.87 -0.02 -15.54
CA ARG A 43 -11.06 -0.39 -14.38
C ARG A 43 -11.55 0.30 -13.12
N ASP A 44 -11.62 -0.46 -12.03
CA ASP A 44 -11.97 0.05 -10.70
C ASP A 44 -10.88 -0.38 -9.68
N PRO A 45 -9.63 0.16 -9.81
CA PRO A 45 -8.51 -0.28 -9.02
C PRO A 45 -8.67 0.07 -7.55
N ARG A 46 -8.29 -0.87 -6.69
CA ARG A 46 -8.25 -0.68 -5.23
C ARG A 46 -6.83 -0.75 -4.74
N PHE A 47 -6.44 0.23 -3.95
CA PHE A 47 -5.12 0.29 -3.36
C PHE A 47 -5.21 0.43 -1.83
N LEU A 48 -4.53 -0.47 -1.13
CA LEU A 48 -4.44 -0.43 0.32
C LEU A 48 -2.97 -0.33 0.74
N THR A 49 -2.71 0.53 1.72
CA THR A 49 -1.43 0.57 2.41
C THR A 49 -1.63 0.13 3.86
N ILE A 50 -0.91 -0.88 4.29
CA ILE A 50 -0.85 -1.33 5.67
C ILE A 50 0.48 -0.88 6.25
N ILE A 51 0.44 -0.05 7.30
CA ILE A 51 1.62 0.45 7.99
C ILE A 51 1.78 -0.36 9.28
N LEU A 52 2.88 -1.08 9.40
CA LEU A 52 3.23 -1.86 10.58
C LEU A 52 4.12 -0.98 11.50
N ARG A 53 3.53 -0.38 12.54
CA ARG A 53 4.23 0.55 13.42
C ARG A 53 5.01 -0.17 14.50
N GLY A 54 6.30 0.11 14.58
CA GLY A 54 7.24 -0.48 15.53
C GLY A 54 8.37 -1.26 14.87
N ALA A 55 8.65 -1.04 13.59
CA ALA A 55 9.79 -1.61 12.90
C ALA A 55 9.73 -3.15 12.76
N LEU A 56 9.02 -3.63 11.76
CA LEU A 56 8.94 -5.06 11.43
C LEU A 56 10.33 -5.68 11.27
N ASP A 57 10.59 -6.77 11.97
CA ASP A 57 11.76 -7.62 11.74
C ASP A 57 11.65 -8.38 10.41
N GLY A 58 12.23 -7.78 9.36
CA GLY A 58 12.21 -8.34 8.01
C GLY A 58 12.99 -9.66 7.89
N LEU A 59 14.05 -9.83 8.70
CA LEU A 59 14.84 -11.05 8.71
C LEU A 59 14.11 -12.25 9.37
N SER A 60 13.09 -11.99 10.17
CA SER A 60 12.19 -13.03 10.69
C SER A 60 10.95 -13.20 9.81
N ALA A 61 10.38 -12.11 9.28
CA ALA A 61 9.18 -12.18 8.43
C ALA A 61 9.44 -12.94 7.12
N LEU A 62 10.57 -12.65 6.47
CA LEU A 62 11.10 -13.37 5.30
C LEU A 62 12.57 -13.68 5.53
N ALA A 63 12.83 -14.86 6.05
CA ALA A 63 14.14 -15.29 6.49
C ALA A 63 15.04 -15.71 5.32
N PRO A 64 16.26 -15.17 5.22
CA PRO A 64 17.22 -15.55 4.19
C PRO A 64 17.96 -16.83 4.61
N VAL A 65 17.22 -17.94 4.71
CA VAL A 65 17.77 -19.25 5.18
C VAL A 65 18.86 -19.82 4.26
N GLY A 66 19.03 -19.22 3.09
CA GLY A 66 20.13 -19.52 2.16
C GLY A 66 21.42 -18.76 2.46
N ASP A 67 21.38 -17.73 3.30
CA ASP A 67 22.59 -17.00 3.70
C ASP A 67 23.35 -17.76 4.79
N PRO A 68 24.65 -18.05 4.60
CA PRO A 68 25.42 -18.86 5.53
C PRO A 68 25.60 -18.22 6.92
N ASP A 69 25.50 -16.91 7.02
CA ASP A 69 25.69 -16.18 8.27
C ASP A 69 24.37 -15.99 9.05
N TYR A 70 23.21 -16.33 8.44
CA TYR A 70 21.88 -16.09 9.00
C TYR A 70 21.66 -16.81 10.33
N LEU A 71 21.93 -18.10 10.39
CA LEU A 71 21.67 -18.92 11.59
C LEU A 71 22.47 -18.43 12.80
N ALA A 72 23.73 -18.07 12.60
CA ALA A 72 24.62 -17.59 13.67
C ALA A 72 24.20 -16.22 14.23
N LEU A 73 23.63 -15.35 13.38
CA LEU A 73 23.16 -14.03 13.81
C LEU A 73 21.80 -14.08 14.50
N ARG A 74 20.93 -15.02 14.08
CA ARG A 74 19.54 -15.05 14.54
C ARG A 74 19.30 -16.05 15.68
N GLU A 75 20.26 -16.94 15.99
CA GLU A 75 20.21 -17.87 17.11
C GLU A 75 18.79 -18.47 17.34
N GLY A 76 18.18 -18.23 18.51
CA GLY A 76 16.84 -18.72 18.88
C GLY A 76 15.67 -18.13 18.07
N LEU A 77 15.90 -17.07 17.29
CA LEU A 77 14.90 -16.47 16.40
C LEU A 77 14.98 -17.01 14.96
N ALA A 78 16.00 -17.80 14.64
CA ALA A 78 16.23 -18.26 13.27
C ALA A 78 15.16 -19.25 12.81
N LEU A 79 14.70 -19.05 11.57
CA LEU A 79 13.95 -20.08 10.85
C LEU A 79 14.93 -21.06 10.18
N ALA A 80 14.49 -22.29 9.99
CA ALA A 80 15.25 -23.33 9.31
C ALA A 80 14.56 -23.74 7.99
N ARG A 81 15.28 -24.46 7.15
CA ARG A 81 14.72 -25.06 5.93
C ARG A 81 13.80 -26.26 6.22
N SER A 82 14.02 -26.94 7.35
CA SER A 82 13.26 -28.13 7.75
C SER A 82 13.35 -28.32 9.26
N GLY A 83 12.53 -29.23 9.81
CA GLY A 83 12.46 -29.52 11.25
C GLY A 83 11.47 -28.60 11.98
N ASP A 84 11.57 -28.55 13.31
CA ASP A 84 10.60 -27.88 14.18
C ASP A 84 10.56 -26.36 13.99
N ASN A 85 11.67 -25.76 13.56
CA ASN A 85 11.78 -24.33 13.28
C ASN A 85 11.67 -24.00 11.77
N ALA A 86 11.10 -24.90 10.96
CA ALA A 86 11.00 -24.70 9.53
C ALA A 86 10.11 -23.48 9.19
N GLY A 87 10.63 -22.62 8.31
CA GLY A 87 9.83 -21.62 7.60
C GLY A 87 9.10 -22.25 6.41
N ILE A 88 8.17 -21.50 5.81
CA ILE A 88 7.53 -21.88 4.54
C ILE A 88 8.49 -21.45 3.42
N MET A 89 9.20 -22.39 2.82
CA MET A 89 10.09 -22.10 1.68
C MET A 89 9.30 -21.53 0.51
N ILE A 90 9.70 -20.37 0.01
CA ILE A 90 9.09 -19.75 -1.17
C ILE A 90 10.01 -19.77 -2.39
N ASP A 91 11.30 -19.93 -2.16
CA ASP A 91 12.34 -20.23 -3.14
C ASP A 91 13.52 -20.96 -2.46
N ASP A 92 14.64 -21.13 -3.17
CA ASP A 92 15.82 -21.82 -2.63
C ASP A 92 16.60 -21.00 -1.59
N PHE A 93 16.29 -19.72 -1.42
CA PHE A 93 17.04 -18.81 -0.55
C PHE A 93 16.20 -18.27 0.61
N PHE A 94 14.91 -18.01 0.39
CA PHE A 94 14.03 -17.35 1.34
C PHE A 94 12.94 -18.28 1.88
N ALA A 95 12.64 -18.14 3.17
CA ALA A 95 11.52 -18.78 3.83
C ALA A 95 10.62 -17.74 4.52
N LEU A 96 9.32 -17.81 4.30
CA LEU A 96 8.33 -17.06 5.05
C LEU A 96 8.17 -17.60 6.45
N HIS A 97 7.83 -16.72 7.38
CA HIS A 97 7.48 -17.12 8.73
C HIS A 97 6.25 -18.08 8.73
N PRO A 98 6.25 -19.17 9.54
CA PRO A 98 5.20 -20.20 9.50
C PRO A 98 3.75 -19.71 9.62
N PRO A 99 3.40 -18.72 10.44
CA PRO A 99 2.06 -18.15 10.53
C PRO A 99 1.53 -17.42 9.30
N MET A 100 2.22 -17.49 8.15
CA MET A 100 1.83 -16.79 6.92
C MET A 100 1.39 -17.73 5.76
N PRO A 101 0.53 -18.74 5.99
CA PRO A 101 0.15 -19.71 4.95
C PRO A 101 -0.70 -19.08 3.83
N ASN A 102 -1.53 -18.06 4.12
CA ASN A 102 -2.33 -17.39 3.09
C ASN A 102 -1.45 -16.56 2.17
N PHE A 103 -0.48 -15.83 2.73
CA PHE A 103 0.50 -15.09 1.91
C PHE A 103 1.34 -16.04 1.05
N ALA A 104 1.78 -17.19 1.59
CA ALA A 104 2.49 -18.21 0.83
C ALA A 104 1.63 -18.77 -0.32
N ARG A 105 0.34 -19.00 -0.10
CA ARG A 105 -0.61 -19.43 -1.13
C ARG A 105 -0.77 -18.36 -2.21
N LEU A 106 -0.91 -17.08 -1.83
CA LEU A 106 -0.98 -15.96 -2.77
C LEU A 106 0.33 -15.83 -3.57
N TYR A 107 1.48 -16.04 -2.92
CA TYR A 107 2.78 -16.04 -3.58
C TYR A 107 2.85 -17.15 -4.65
N ALA A 108 2.47 -18.36 -4.31
CA ALA A 108 2.43 -19.48 -5.26
C ALA A 108 1.45 -19.24 -6.41
N ALA A 109 0.34 -18.52 -6.16
CA ALA A 109 -0.63 -18.08 -7.16
C ALA A 109 -0.16 -16.86 -7.97
N LYS A 110 1.06 -16.36 -7.76
CA LYS A 110 1.63 -15.15 -8.39
C LYS A 110 0.85 -13.88 -8.08
N GLN A 111 0.19 -13.83 -6.95
CA GLN A 111 -0.60 -12.69 -6.44
C GLN A 111 0.05 -12.05 -5.21
N ALA A 112 1.25 -12.44 -4.85
CA ALA A 112 2.03 -11.78 -3.82
C ALA A 112 3.52 -11.79 -4.19
N LEU A 113 4.24 -10.77 -3.73
CA LEU A 113 5.70 -10.65 -3.83
C LEU A 113 6.26 -9.95 -2.59
N VAL A 114 7.55 -10.10 -2.37
CA VAL A 114 8.28 -9.38 -1.33
C VAL A 114 9.44 -8.62 -1.95
N VAL A 115 9.63 -7.38 -1.54
CA VAL A 115 10.85 -6.61 -1.81
C VAL A 115 11.69 -6.64 -0.54
N HIS A 116 12.84 -7.32 -0.58
CA HIS A 116 13.73 -7.45 0.59
C HIS A 116 14.85 -6.42 0.58
N ALA A 117 15.51 -6.24 1.72
CA ALA A 117 16.53 -5.22 1.94
C ALA A 117 16.05 -3.81 1.57
N ALA A 118 14.77 -3.55 1.81
CA ALA A 118 14.11 -2.29 1.53
C ALA A 118 14.09 -1.38 2.77
N ALA A 119 14.24 -0.07 2.57
CA ALA A 119 14.13 0.92 3.63
C ALA A 119 13.60 2.25 3.08
N SER A 120 13.02 3.08 3.97
CA SER A 120 12.88 4.52 3.73
C SER A 120 14.28 5.16 3.65
N PRO A 121 14.43 6.41 3.22
CA PRO A 121 15.74 7.08 3.26
C PRO A 121 16.26 7.37 4.69
N TYR A 122 15.42 7.27 5.70
CA TYR A 122 15.75 7.54 7.10
C TYR A 122 16.66 6.46 7.71
N ARG A 123 17.66 6.86 8.54
CA ARG A 123 18.66 5.94 9.10
C ARG A 123 18.90 6.10 10.61
N GLU A 124 18.23 7.04 11.27
CA GLU A 124 18.54 7.36 12.68
C GLU A 124 17.69 6.58 13.69
N ARG A 125 16.81 5.68 13.21
CA ARG A 125 16.12 4.66 14.03
C ARG A 125 15.19 5.21 15.11
N SER A 126 14.67 6.45 14.94
CA SER A 126 13.58 7.01 15.74
C SER A 126 12.24 6.66 15.11
N HIS A 127 11.33 6.07 15.85
CA HIS A 127 10.00 5.73 15.35
C HIS A 127 9.23 6.95 14.85
N PHE A 128 9.27 8.06 15.60
CA PHE A 128 8.53 9.26 15.22
C PHE A 128 9.02 9.81 13.88
N ASP A 129 10.31 10.03 13.76
CA ASP A 129 10.91 10.58 12.56
C ASP A 129 10.84 9.58 11.39
N GLY A 130 11.05 8.29 11.67
CA GLY A 130 10.95 7.22 10.66
C GLY A 130 9.55 7.09 10.08
N GLN A 131 8.51 7.19 10.93
CA GLN A 131 7.11 7.21 10.50
C GLN A 131 6.80 8.48 9.70
N ASP A 132 7.26 9.64 10.15
CA ASP A 132 7.08 10.89 9.41
C ASP A 132 7.71 10.82 8.02
N VAL A 133 8.93 10.30 7.88
CA VAL A 133 9.60 10.12 6.58
C VAL A 133 8.86 9.10 5.71
N LEU A 134 8.44 7.96 6.27
CA LEU A 134 7.68 6.94 5.54
C LEU A 134 6.35 7.48 5.03
N GLU A 135 5.61 8.19 5.87
CA GLU A 135 4.26 8.66 5.59
C GLU A 135 4.25 9.97 4.77
N SER A 136 5.22 10.85 5.00
CA SER A 136 5.40 12.05 4.18
C SER A 136 5.98 11.75 2.78
N GLY A 137 6.79 10.69 2.64
CA GLY A 137 7.51 10.38 1.41
C GLY A 137 8.68 11.32 1.11
N LEU A 138 9.08 12.15 2.07
CA LEU A 138 10.24 13.03 1.95
C LEU A 138 11.56 12.24 1.98
N PRO A 139 12.67 12.81 1.47
CA PRO A 139 13.98 12.17 1.54
C PRO A 139 14.59 12.15 2.96
N GLY A 140 14.02 12.85 3.91
CA GLY A 140 14.43 12.93 5.31
C GLY A 140 13.40 13.62 6.16
N VAL A 141 13.69 13.82 7.44
CA VAL A 141 12.84 14.53 8.40
C VAL A 141 12.59 15.95 7.90
N GLY A 142 11.33 16.36 7.86
CA GLY A 142 10.96 17.69 7.37
C GLY A 142 9.55 18.10 7.79
N LYS A 143 9.28 19.40 7.72
CA LYS A 143 7.97 19.95 8.03
C LYS A 143 7.07 19.90 6.80
N ILE A 144 6.26 18.87 6.68
CA ILE A 144 5.21 18.78 5.67
C ILE A 144 3.92 18.31 6.34
N GLU A 145 2.82 18.97 6.00
CA GLU A 145 1.50 18.67 6.59
C GLU A 145 0.69 17.66 5.75
N SER A 146 1.25 17.20 4.64
CA SER A 146 0.57 16.28 3.71
C SER A 146 1.37 14.99 3.49
N GLY A 147 0.67 13.88 3.39
CA GLY A 147 1.25 12.58 3.10
C GLY A 147 1.33 12.28 1.59
N TRP A 148 2.24 11.35 1.24
CA TRP A 148 2.46 11.01 -0.17
C TRP A 148 1.21 10.44 -0.86
N LEU A 149 0.39 9.68 -0.13
CA LEU A 149 -0.79 9.04 -0.72
C LEU A 149 -1.92 10.05 -0.97
N ASN A 150 -2.11 11.03 -0.07
CA ASN A 150 -3.04 12.11 -0.31
C ASN A 150 -2.62 12.95 -1.53
N ARG A 151 -1.32 13.28 -1.65
CA ARG A 151 -0.80 13.99 -2.83
C ARG A 151 -0.95 13.16 -4.12
N ALA A 152 -0.78 11.84 -4.04
CA ALA A 152 -1.03 10.96 -5.19
C ALA A 152 -2.48 11.02 -5.66
N ILE A 153 -3.46 10.96 -4.72
CA ILE A 153 -4.89 11.08 -5.05
C ILE A 153 -5.20 12.44 -5.69
N GLN A 154 -4.63 13.53 -5.18
CA GLN A 154 -4.80 14.87 -5.77
C GLN A 154 -4.25 14.97 -7.19
N ALA A 155 -3.17 14.26 -7.48
CA ALA A 155 -2.51 14.25 -8.78
C ALA A 155 -3.24 13.42 -9.85
N LEU A 156 -4.24 12.62 -9.45
CA LEU A 156 -5.06 11.85 -10.39
C LEU A 156 -5.93 12.76 -11.25
N PRO A 157 -6.25 12.38 -12.50
CA PRO A 157 -7.14 13.12 -13.35
C PRO A 157 -8.51 13.33 -12.70
N LYS A 158 -9.09 14.53 -12.90
CA LYS A 158 -10.44 14.83 -12.41
C LYS A 158 -11.46 13.90 -13.04
N GLY A 159 -12.38 13.38 -12.23
CA GLY A 159 -13.43 12.44 -12.65
C GLY A 159 -13.05 10.97 -12.51
N GLU A 160 -11.81 10.65 -12.13
CA GLU A 160 -11.45 9.30 -11.72
C GLU A 160 -12.21 8.93 -10.44
N LYS A 161 -12.74 7.69 -10.36
CA LYS A 161 -13.47 7.20 -9.18
C LYS A 161 -12.63 7.33 -7.90
N VAL A 162 -11.34 7.01 -8.00
CA VAL A 162 -10.38 7.12 -6.89
C VAL A 162 -10.28 8.55 -6.35
N GLN A 163 -10.23 9.55 -7.24
CA GLN A 163 -10.17 10.95 -6.83
C GLN A 163 -11.49 11.43 -6.22
N THR A 164 -12.63 11.03 -6.80
CA THR A 164 -13.95 11.48 -6.38
C THR A 164 -14.31 10.96 -4.99
N HIS A 165 -14.04 9.68 -4.71
CA HIS A 165 -14.40 9.04 -3.45
C HIS A 165 -13.34 9.21 -2.36
N GLY A 166 -12.15 9.69 -2.71
CA GLY A 166 -11.05 9.93 -1.78
C GLY A 166 -10.48 8.65 -1.17
N ALA A 167 -10.03 8.76 0.08
CA ALA A 167 -9.40 7.67 0.81
C ALA A 167 -10.11 7.33 2.12
N LEU A 168 -9.89 6.10 2.61
CA LEU A 168 -10.31 5.62 3.92
C LEU A 168 -9.10 5.52 4.86
N GLY A 169 -9.13 6.22 5.98
CA GLY A 169 -8.22 6.02 7.10
C GLY A 169 -8.87 5.11 8.14
N VAL A 170 -8.25 3.95 8.41
CA VAL A 170 -8.74 3.01 9.44
C VAL A 170 -7.92 3.19 10.70
N GLY A 171 -8.55 3.68 11.75
CA GLY A 171 -7.94 3.97 13.04
C GLY A 171 -8.54 5.19 13.73
N ALA A 172 -8.17 5.41 14.98
CA ALA A 172 -8.69 6.53 15.79
C ALA A 172 -8.25 7.91 15.27
N VAL A 173 -7.12 7.97 14.56
CA VAL A 173 -6.55 9.21 14.02
C VAL A 173 -6.16 8.98 12.57
N THR A 174 -6.45 9.96 11.71
CA THR A 174 -5.99 9.93 10.32
C THR A 174 -4.47 9.97 10.25
N PRO A 175 -3.80 8.93 9.71
CA PRO A 175 -2.35 8.89 9.60
C PRO A 175 -1.83 9.98 8.65
N LEU A 176 -0.58 10.42 8.85
CA LEU A 176 0.04 11.49 8.05
C LEU A 176 -0.01 11.18 6.55
N VAL A 177 0.17 9.94 6.15
CA VAL A 177 0.15 9.51 4.75
C VAL A 177 -1.13 9.91 4.00
N LEU A 178 -2.25 10.06 4.72
CA LEU A 178 -3.55 10.49 4.19
C LEU A 178 -3.88 11.95 4.44
N ARG A 179 -3.08 12.69 5.22
CA ARG A 179 -3.34 14.13 5.43
C ARG A 179 -3.10 14.92 4.16
N GLY A 180 -3.91 15.94 3.90
CA GLY A 180 -3.81 16.81 2.74
C GLY A 180 -5.18 17.29 2.27
N GLN A 181 -5.26 17.72 1.01
CA GLN A 181 -6.47 18.34 0.45
C GLN A 181 -7.47 17.34 -0.15
N ALA A 182 -7.02 16.13 -0.52
CA ALA A 182 -7.94 15.10 -1.00
C ALA A 182 -8.87 14.64 0.15
N PRO A 183 -10.14 14.35 -0.14
CA PRO A 183 -11.10 13.93 0.88
C PRO A 183 -10.66 12.62 1.55
N VAL A 184 -10.80 12.57 2.87
CA VAL A 184 -10.49 11.37 3.65
C VAL A 184 -11.65 11.04 4.58
N MET A 185 -12.14 9.81 4.48
CA MET A 185 -13.10 9.24 5.40
C MET A 185 -12.33 8.55 6.54
N GLY A 186 -12.60 8.89 7.79
CA GLY A 186 -12.07 8.19 8.96
C GLY A 186 -13.05 7.14 9.45
N TRP A 187 -12.56 5.94 9.77
CA TRP A 187 -13.33 4.89 10.43
C TRP A 187 -12.44 4.11 11.41
N ALA A 188 -13.00 3.75 12.57
CA ALA A 188 -12.32 2.92 13.55
C ALA A 188 -13.19 1.73 13.93
N PRO A 189 -12.62 0.51 14.05
CA PRO A 189 -13.38 -0.69 14.41
C PRO A 189 -13.80 -0.72 15.89
N GLN A 190 -13.54 0.33 16.65
CA GLN A 190 -13.96 0.46 18.04
C GLN A 190 -15.35 1.11 18.10
N ARG A 191 -16.27 0.54 18.87
CA ARG A 191 -17.49 1.26 19.23
C ARG A 191 -17.12 2.50 20.04
N LEU A 192 -17.36 3.67 19.48
CA LEU A 192 -17.71 4.80 20.32
C LEU A 192 -18.95 4.37 21.09
N ALA A 193 -19.00 4.62 22.41
CA ALA A 193 -20.21 4.36 23.20
C ALA A 193 -21.40 4.86 22.40
N ASP A 194 -22.47 4.03 22.31
CA ASP A 194 -23.66 4.33 21.52
C ASP A 194 -24.09 5.77 21.79
N THR A 195 -23.69 6.69 20.93
CA THR A 195 -24.18 8.05 20.98
C THR A 195 -25.63 7.96 20.55
N ASN A 196 -26.54 8.25 21.50
CA ASN A 196 -27.96 8.41 21.22
C ASN A 196 -28.09 9.28 19.96
N ASP A 197 -28.82 8.85 18.96
CA ASP A 197 -29.07 9.58 17.69
C ASP A 197 -29.50 11.04 17.93
N ASP A 198 -30.08 11.32 19.10
CA ASP A 198 -30.46 12.65 19.55
C ASP A 198 -29.22 13.51 19.89
N LEU A 199 -28.19 12.93 20.56
CA LEU A 199 -26.94 13.64 20.83
C LEU A 199 -26.18 13.94 19.54
N ALA A 200 -26.09 12.99 18.62
CA ALA A 200 -25.43 13.19 17.34
C ALA A 200 -26.10 14.32 16.52
N ARG A 201 -27.45 14.38 16.51
CA ARG A 201 -28.21 15.47 15.89
C ARG A 201 -27.93 16.82 16.54
N ARG A 202 -27.95 16.92 17.87
CA ARG A 202 -27.67 18.16 18.61
C ARG A 202 -26.26 18.68 18.38
N VAL A 203 -25.27 17.78 18.35
CA VAL A 203 -23.88 18.15 18.03
C VAL A 203 -23.75 18.60 16.58
N MET A 204 -24.44 17.94 15.65
CA MET A 204 -24.49 18.36 14.24
C MET A 204 -25.09 19.76 14.08
N ASP A 205 -26.23 20.02 14.73
CA ASP A 205 -26.88 21.34 14.72
C ASP A 205 -25.93 22.41 15.29
N LEU A 206 -25.28 22.13 16.40
CA LEU A 206 -24.30 23.04 17.00
C LEU A 206 -23.16 23.35 16.02
N TYR A 207 -22.53 22.31 15.44
CA TYR A 207 -21.39 22.49 14.54
C TYR A 207 -21.80 23.18 13.23
N THR A 208 -22.99 22.90 12.71
CA THR A 208 -23.50 23.57 11.51
C THR A 208 -23.53 25.09 11.66
N HIS A 209 -23.81 25.57 12.87
CA HIS A 209 -23.90 27.00 13.18
C HIS A 209 -22.58 27.61 13.67
N THR A 210 -21.70 26.82 14.32
CA THR A 210 -20.52 27.33 14.99
C THR A 210 -19.20 27.00 14.28
N ASP A 211 -19.14 25.82 13.61
CA ASP A 211 -17.93 25.34 12.95
C ASP A 211 -18.28 24.40 11.78
N PRO A 212 -18.39 24.94 10.55
CA PRO A 212 -18.73 24.16 9.37
C PRO A 212 -17.72 23.05 9.04
N VAL A 213 -16.46 23.18 9.49
CA VAL A 213 -15.42 22.16 9.27
C VAL A 213 -15.68 20.95 10.15
N LEU A 214 -15.99 21.18 11.44
CA LEU A 214 -16.39 20.13 12.35
C LEU A 214 -17.73 19.50 11.97
N ALA A 215 -18.68 20.27 11.46
CA ALA A 215 -19.95 19.74 10.95
C ALA A 215 -19.72 18.73 9.82
N LYS A 216 -18.86 19.09 8.84
CA LYS A 216 -18.51 18.20 7.72
C LYS A 216 -17.76 16.94 8.20
N ALA A 217 -16.86 17.08 9.16
CA ALA A 217 -16.13 15.96 9.75
C ALA A 217 -17.07 14.99 10.49
N LEU A 218 -18.00 15.53 11.31
CA LEU A 218 -19.00 14.74 12.01
C LEU A 218 -19.94 14.02 11.03
N GLN A 219 -20.41 14.70 9.99
CA GLN A 219 -21.25 14.11 8.95
C GLN A 219 -20.54 12.94 8.26
N SER A 220 -19.28 13.11 7.89
CA SER A 220 -18.45 12.05 7.29
C SER A 220 -18.29 10.86 8.24
N GLY A 221 -18.04 11.11 9.53
CA GLY A 221 -17.94 10.07 10.56
C GLY A 221 -19.24 9.29 10.76
N LEU A 222 -20.37 9.98 10.82
CA LEU A 222 -21.70 9.33 10.93
C LEU A 222 -22.04 8.50 9.69
N MET A 223 -21.71 8.98 8.48
CA MET A 223 -21.88 8.20 7.25
C MET A 223 -20.99 6.95 7.26
N ALA A 224 -19.73 7.07 7.67
CA ALA A 224 -18.83 5.94 7.80
C ALA A 224 -19.34 4.90 8.80
N ASP A 225 -19.85 5.33 9.96
CA ASP A 225 -20.46 4.45 10.97
C ASP A 225 -21.71 3.74 10.44
N MET A 226 -22.61 4.46 9.77
CA MET A 226 -23.80 3.87 9.14
C MET A 226 -23.42 2.81 8.08
N LEU A 227 -22.41 3.07 7.27
CA LEU A 227 -21.93 2.14 6.23
C LEU A 227 -21.24 0.91 6.85
N ALA A 228 -20.59 1.08 8.00
CA ALA A 228 -19.90 0.01 8.72
C ALA A 228 -20.85 -0.85 9.58
N ARG A 229 -22.07 -0.38 9.87
CA ARG A 229 -23.07 -1.15 10.65
C ARG A 229 -23.36 -2.49 9.99
N GLY A 230 -23.25 -3.56 10.76
CA GLY A 230 -23.29 -4.96 10.28
C GLY A 230 -21.92 -5.62 10.17
N SER A 231 -20.85 -4.90 10.48
CA SER A 231 -19.48 -5.42 10.62
C SER A 231 -19.11 -5.61 12.11
N GLU A 232 -20.04 -5.96 12.97
CA GLU A 232 -19.86 -5.97 14.42
C GLU A 232 -18.76 -6.95 14.85
N PRO A 233 -17.79 -6.48 15.64
CA PRO A 233 -16.79 -7.32 16.29
C PRO A 233 -16.89 -7.24 17.82
N ASP A 234 -16.64 -8.34 18.47
CA ASP A 234 -16.37 -8.41 19.91
C ASP A 234 -15.05 -7.66 20.25
N THR A 235 -15.12 -6.69 21.14
CA THR A 235 -14.14 -5.61 21.34
C THR A 235 -13.13 -5.84 22.45
N ARG A 236 -12.77 -7.08 22.78
CA ARG A 236 -11.82 -7.34 23.87
C ARG A 236 -10.44 -7.69 23.34
N GLY A 237 -9.48 -6.76 23.44
CA GLY A 237 -8.04 -6.98 23.30
C GLY A 237 -7.35 -6.16 22.20
N GLY A 238 -6.55 -5.14 22.62
CA GLY A 238 -5.62 -4.42 21.74
C GLY A 238 -4.45 -5.31 21.30
N GLY A 239 -3.93 -5.12 20.09
CA GLY A 239 -2.78 -5.86 19.55
C GLY A 239 -3.05 -7.31 19.15
N ASN A 240 -4.28 -7.74 19.12
CA ASN A 240 -4.70 -9.11 18.84
C ASN A 240 -4.79 -9.36 17.33
N PRO A 241 -4.30 -10.50 16.81
CA PRO A 241 -4.49 -10.95 15.41
C PRO A 241 -5.93 -10.81 14.90
N ALA A 242 -6.92 -11.11 15.73
CA ALA A 242 -8.33 -10.94 15.41
C ALA A 242 -8.72 -9.48 15.06
N MET A 243 -8.04 -8.47 15.61
CA MET A 243 -8.32 -7.07 15.28
C MET A 243 -7.85 -6.71 13.86
N MET A 244 -6.75 -7.27 13.38
CA MET A 244 -6.29 -7.01 12.01
C MET A 244 -7.29 -7.54 10.97
N ALA A 245 -7.79 -8.75 11.16
CA ALA A 245 -8.83 -9.32 10.29
C ALA A 245 -10.15 -8.52 10.33
N ARG A 246 -10.53 -8.01 11.49
CA ARG A 246 -11.72 -7.15 11.66
C ARG A 246 -11.57 -5.81 10.96
N ALA A 247 -10.43 -5.15 11.17
CA ALA A 247 -10.11 -3.89 10.49
C ALA A 247 -10.11 -4.09 8.97
N ALA A 248 -9.55 -5.20 8.50
CA ALA A 248 -9.56 -5.59 7.09
C ALA A 248 -10.99 -5.79 6.56
N SER A 249 -11.85 -6.50 7.30
CA SER A 249 -13.25 -6.74 6.89
C SER A 249 -14.04 -5.44 6.81
N GLY A 250 -13.95 -4.57 7.83
CA GLY A 250 -14.63 -3.27 7.81
C GLY A 250 -14.13 -2.37 6.67
N ALA A 251 -12.82 -2.28 6.48
CA ALA A 251 -12.23 -1.52 5.37
C ALA A 251 -12.71 -2.04 4.02
N ALA A 252 -12.67 -3.36 3.80
CA ALA A 252 -13.10 -3.97 2.55
C ALA A 252 -14.59 -3.68 2.27
N ARG A 253 -15.46 -3.81 3.25
CA ARG A 253 -16.91 -3.53 3.09
C ARG A 253 -17.17 -2.07 2.74
N LEU A 254 -16.45 -1.12 3.35
CA LEU A 254 -16.56 0.29 3.00
C LEU A 254 -16.06 0.54 1.57
N MET A 255 -14.94 -0.06 1.17
CA MET A 255 -14.37 0.06 -0.17
C MET A 255 -15.19 -0.62 -1.26
N MET A 256 -16.03 -1.60 -0.91
CA MET A 256 -16.90 -2.30 -1.85
C MET A 256 -18.22 -1.58 -2.12
N LYS A 257 -18.56 -0.53 -1.38
CA LYS A 257 -19.72 0.32 -1.70
C LYS A 257 -19.49 1.06 -3.02
N GLU A 258 -20.57 1.31 -3.75
CA GLU A 258 -20.51 2.03 -5.03
C GLU A 258 -19.85 3.39 -4.87
N GLU A 259 -20.27 4.15 -3.87
CA GLU A 259 -19.75 5.45 -3.47
C GLU A 259 -18.54 5.33 -2.49
N GLY A 260 -18.05 4.11 -2.25
CA GLY A 260 -16.97 3.87 -1.28
C GLY A 260 -15.60 4.29 -1.80
N PRO A 261 -14.65 4.59 -0.89
CA PRO A 261 -13.29 4.93 -1.26
C PRO A 261 -12.59 3.75 -1.96
N ARG A 262 -11.69 4.05 -2.90
CA ARG A 262 -10.88 3.06 -3.62
C ARG A 262 -9.46 2.95 -3.09
N VAL A 263 -9.10 3.84 -2.18
CA VAL A 263 -7.81 3.84 -1.48
C VAL A 263 -8.05 3.74 0.01
N ALA A 264 -7.28 2.92 0.71
CA ALA A 264 -7.35 2.81 2.17
C ALA A 264 -5.98 2.72 2.81
N VAL A 265 -5.90 3.19 4.06
CA VAL A 265 -4.72 3.00 4.92
C VAL A 265 -5.16 2.41 6.24
N LEU A 266 -4.49 1.34 6.64
CA LEU A 266 -4.61 0.71 7.93
C LEU A 266 -3.27 0.81 8.67
N SER A 267 -3.29 1.06 9.97
CA SER A 267 -2.08 1.04 10.80
C SER A 267 -2.23 -0.02 11.89
N PHE A 268 -1.23 -0.86 12.04
CA PHE A 268 -1.17 -1.88 13.07
C PHE A 268 0.06 -1.68 13.93
N ASP A 269 -0.16 -1.50 15.23
CA ASP A 269 0.89 -1.28 16.22
C ASP A 269 1.42 -2.60 16.80
N GLY A 270 2.51 -2.53 17.56
CA GLY A 270 3.03 -3.64 18.36
C GLY A 270 4.24 -4.36 17.78
N TRP A 271 4.76 -3.90 16.65
CA TRP A 271 5.89 -4.53 15.92
C TRP A 271 7.26 -4.25 16.54
N ASP A 272 7.31 -3.42 17.60
CA ASP A 272 8.53 -3.11 18.33
C ASP A 272 8.88 -4.26 19.30
N THR A 273 9.60 -5.26 18.79
CA THR A 273 9.87 -6.52 19.46
C THR A 273 11.27 -6.56 20.08
N HIS A 274 11.55 -5.64 21.01
CA HIS A 274 12.84 -5.59 21.70
C HIS A 274 13.11 -6.78 22.62
N ALA A 275 12.06 -7.39 23.18
CA ALA A 275 12.21 -8.49 24.10
C ALA A 275 11.18 -9.59 23.81
N ASN A 276 11.54 -10.84 24.04
CA ASN A 276 10.67 -12.03 23.91
C ASN A 276 9.93 -12.01 22.54
N GLN A 277 10.65 -11.70 21.48
CA GLN A 277 10.08 -11.66 20.12
C GLN A 277 9.49 -13.00 19.70
N GLY A 278 10.18 -14.08 20.09
CA GLY A 278 9.86 -15.45 19.71
C GLY A 278 10.40 -15.82 18.32
N GLY A 279 10.66 -17.10 18.14
CA GLY A 279 11.00 -17.71 16.84
C GLY A 279 9.73 -18.05 16.06
N VAL A 280 9.55 -19.35 15.70
CA VAL A 280 8.35 -19.85 14.98
C VAL A 280 7.04 -19.66 15.76
N LYS A 281 7.12 -19.43 17.05
CA LYS A 281 6.00 -19.09 17.96
C LYS A 281 6.39 -17.88 18.80
N GLY A 282 5.40 -17.15 19.30
CA GLY A 282 5.59 -15.99 20.15
C GLY A 282 5.01 -14.72 19.54
N ARG A 283 5.38 -13.56 20.12
CA ARG A 283 4.76 -12.28 19.80
C ARG A 283 4.81 -11.93 18.31
N LEU A 284 5.97 -12.06 17.66
CA LEU A 284 6.09 -11.75 16.23
C LEU A 284 5.28 -12.72 15.38
N ALA A 285 5.29 -14.01 15.73
CA ALA A 285 4.50 -15.04 15.07
C ALA A 285 3.00 -14.71 15.11
N ASP A 286 2.49 -14.30 16.28
CA ASP A 286 1.07 -13.91 16.45
C ASP A 286 0.72 -12.70 15.61
N LEU A 287 1.57 -11.67 15.56
CA LEU A 287 1.39 -10.48 14.74
C LEU A 287 1.39 -10.81 13.23
N LEU A 288 2.32 -11.64 12.78
CA LEU A 288 2.37 -12.09 11.38
C LEU A 288 1.16 -12.95 11.01
N GLY A 289 0.67 -13.80 11.93
CA GLY A 289 -0.57 -14.55 11.75
C GLY A 289 -1.80 -13.65 11.63
N GLY A 290 -1.84 -12.56 12.41
CA GLY A 290 -2.87 -11.52 12.29
C GLY A 290 -2.85 -10.81 10.93
N LEU A 291 -1.67 -10.45 10.45
CA LEU A 291 -1.48 -9.86 9.14
C LEU A 291 -1.88 -10.84 8.02
N ASP A 292 -1.51 -12.10 8.14
CA ASP A 292 -1.89 -13.16 7.20
C ASP A 292 -3.40 -13.36 7.13
N GLY A 293 -4.08 -13.32 8.30
CA GLY A 293 -5.54 -13.33 8.39
C GLY A 293 -6.19 -12.10 7.74
N ALA A 294 -5.53 -10.93 7.78
CA ALA A 294 -6.00 -9.74 7.08
C ALA A 294 -5.95 -9.91 5.55
N PHE A 295 -4.88 -10.51 5.01
CA PHE A 295 -4.80 -10.83 3.57
C PHE A 295 -5.94 -11.76 3.12
N ALA A 296 -6.17 -12.85 3.86
CA ALA A 296 -7.27 -13.77 3.56
C ALA A 296 -8.64 -13.09 3.63
N THR A 297 -8.80 -12.16 4.58
CA THR A 297 -10.03 -11.38 4.73
C THR A 297 -10.26 -10.46 3.56
N PHE A 298 -9.24 -9.70 3.12
CA PHE A 298 -9.34 -8.83 1.95
C PHE A 298 -9.68 -9.62 0.68
N GLU A 299 -8.98 -10.73 0.41
CA GLU A 299 -9.26 -11.58 -0.75
C GLU A 299 -10.72 -12.03 -0.78
N ARG A 300 -11.23 -12.54 0.36
CA ARG A 300 -12.62 -12.99 0.49
C ARG A 300 -13.63 -11.85 0.30
N GLU A 301 -13.45 -10.73 0.99
CA GLU A 301 -14.41 -9.63 0.99
C GLU A 301 -14.41 -8.87 -0.36
N PHE A 302 -13.28 -8.74 -1.04
CA PHE A 302 -13.21 -8.11 -2.35
C PHE A 302 -13.74 -9.00 -3.48
N GLY A 303 -13.71 -10.31 -3.34
CA GLY A 303 -14.25 -11.24 -4.33
C GLY A 303 -13.75 -10.94 -5.75
N ALA A 304 -14.66 -10.66 -6.69
CA ALA A 304 -14.28 -10.35 -8.08
C ALA A 304 -13.39 -9.11 -8.23
N SER A 305 -13.45 -8.16 -7.30
CA SER A 305 -12.62 -6.94 -7.29
C SER A 305 -11.18 -7.21 -6.85
N TRP A 306 -10.90 -8.37 -6.27
CA TRP A 306 -9.54 -8.78 -5.91
C TRP A 306 -8.56 -8.69 -7.07
N LYS A 307 -9.02 -9.01 -8.29
CA LYS A 307 -8.20 -8.96 -9.52
C LYS A 307 -7.61 -7.57 -9.82
N GLU A 308 -8.23 -6.50 -9.32
CA GLU A 308 -7.80 -5.10 -9.50
C GLU A 308 -7.27 -4.48 -8.20
N THR A 309 -7.05 -5.32 -7.18
CA THR A 309 -6.61 -4.89 -5.85
C THR A 309 -5.11 -5.06 -5.69
N THR A 310 -4.48 -4.06 -5.07
CA THR A 310 -3.09 -4.10 -4.59
C THR A 310 -3.07 -3.69 -3.13
N ILE A 311 -2.43 -4.51 -2.30
CA ILE A 311 -2.12 -4.22 -0.89
C ILE A 311 -0.62 -4.07 -0.78
N LEU A 312 -0.16 -2.94 -0.25
CA LEU A 312 1.23 -2.67 0.10
C LEU A 312 1.38 -2.69 1.62
N VAL A 313 2.28 -3.51 2.14
CA VAL A 313 2.65 -3.54 3.56
C VAL A 313 4.04 -2.96 3.73
N VAL A 314 4.17 -1.97 4.60
CA VAL A 314 5.42 -1.26 4.89
C VAL A 314 5.57 -0.97 6.39
N THR A 315 6.77 -0.69 6.80
CA THR A 315 7.12 -0.22 8.15
C THR A 315 8.20 0.85 8.06
N GLU A 316 8.40 1.64 9.10
CA GLU A 316 9.29 2.80 9.12
C GLU A 316 10.77 2.46 8.93
N PHE A 317 11.23 1.36 9.52
CA PHE A 317 12.58 0.80 9.38
C PHE A 317 12.59 -0.68 9.83
N GLY A 318 13.72 -1.36 9.72
CA GLY A 318 13.92 -2.75 10.12
C GLY A 318 14.52 -2.90 11.51
N ARG A 319 15.00 -4.11 11.78
CA ARG A 319 15.62 -4.50 13.05
C ARG A 319 17.06 -4.90 12.84
N THR A 320 17.86 -4.96 13.93
CA THR A 320 19.24 -5.42 13.89
C THR A 320 19.37 -6.82 13.30
N ALA A 321 20.48 -7.08 12.59
CA ALA A 321 20.75 -8.41 12.06
C ALA A 321 20.97 -9.42 13.18
N LYS A 322 21.65 -9.03 14.26
CA LYS A 322 21.91 -9.87 15.42
C LYS A 322 20.80 -9.75 16.46
N VAL A 323 20.46 -10.87 17.08
CA VAL A 323 19.56 -10.94 18.25
C VAL A 323 20.21 -10.23 19.44
N ASN A 324 19.42 -9.50 20.23
CA ASN A 324 19.88 -8.83 21.43
C ASN A 324 19.82 -9.73 22.68
N GLY A 325 20.28 -9.21 23.82
CA GLY A 325 20.33 -9.98 25.07
C GLY A 325 18.99 -10.28 25.74
N THR A 326 17.86 -9.83 25.17
CA THR A 326 16.50 -10.02 25.68
C THR A 326 15.63 -10.88 24.76
N GLU A 327 16.24 -11.71 23.91
CA GLU A 327 15.57 -12.60 22.95
C GLU A 327 14.66 -11.81 21.98
N GLY A 328 15.15 -10.67 21.54
CA GLY A 328 14.49 -9.78 20.57
C GLY A 328 15.51 -9.16 19.64
N SER A 329 15.15 -8.02 19.08
CA SER A 329 16.03 -7.27 18.17
C SER A 329 15.88 -5.76 18.45
N ASP A 330 16.95 -5.00 18.23
CA ASP A 330 16.90 -3.55 18.37
C ASP A 330 16.55 -2.86 17.05
N HIS A 331 16.35 -1.54 17.07
CA HIS A 331 16.07 -0.77 15.87
C HIS A 331 17.23 -0.89 14.87
N GLY A 332 16.91 -1.19 13.64
CA GLY A 332 17.86 -1.33 12.53
C GLY A 332 17.47 -0.46 11.33
N THR A 333 17.86 -0.86 10.13
CA THR A 333 17.61 -0.06 8.91
C THR A 333 16.75 -0.77 7.88
N ALA A 334 17.28 -1.73 7.15
CA ALA A 334 16.51 -2.42 6.11
C ALA A 334 15.59 -3.50 6.66
N THR A 335 14.51 -3.69 5.94
CA THR A 335 13.44 -4.66 6.23
C THR A 335 12.83 -5.19 4.94
N VAL A 336 11.58 -5.59 4.96
CA VAL A 336 10.81 -6.02 3.80
C VAL A 336 9.65 -5.09 3.53
N ALA A 337 9.27 -4.95 2.24
CA ALA A 337 7.95 -4.53 1.84
C ALA A 337 7.23 -5.72 1.22
N MET A 338 5.95 -5.94 1.57
CA MET A 338 5.14 -7.02 1.04
C MET A 338 4.05 -6.46 0.14
N LEU A 339 3.82 -7.09 -1.00
CA LEU A 339 2.71 -6.79 -1.89
C LEU A 339 1.83 -8.02 -2.00
N ALA A 340 0.50 -7.82 -1.94
CA ALA A 340 -0.49 -8.85 -2.18
C ALA A 340 -1.68 -8.27 -2.94
N GLY A 341 -2.35 -9.09 -3.75
CA GLY A 341 -3.52 -8.68 -4.53
C GLY A 341 -3.54 -9.30 -5.93
N GLY A 342 -4.71 -9.42 -6.50
CA GLY A 342 -4.87 -10.00 -7.82
C GLY A 342 -4.25 -9.15 -8.94
N ALA A 343 -4.00 -7.86 -8.70
CA ALA A 343 -3.28 -6.99 -9.62
C ALA A 343 -1.75 -7.11 -9.50
N VAL A 344 -1.23 -7.79 -8.47
CA VAL A 344 0.21 -7.90 -8.23
C VAL A 344 0.84 -8.93 -9.18
N ARG A 345 1.93 -8.56 -9.82
CA ARG A 345 2.78 -9.48 -10.60
C ARG A 345 3.74 -10.21 -9.67
N GLY A 346 3.22 -11.18 -8.93
CA GLY A 346 3.90 -11.86 -7.84
C GLY A 346 4.66 -13.14 -8.22
N GLY A 347 4.86 -14.01 -7.21
CA GLY A 347 5.58 -15.27 -7.32
C GLY A 347 7.10 -15.09 -7.35
N ARG A 348 7.63 -14.02 -6.73
CA ARG A 348 9.06 -13.73 -6.66
C ARG A 348 9.43 -12.88 -5.46
N VAL A 349 10.66 -12.99 -5.02
CA VAL A 349 11.33 -12.03 -4.13
C VAL A 349 12.18 -11.09 -4.98
N ILE A 350 12.02 -9.80 -4.81
CA ILE A 350 12.87 -8.77 -5.40
C ILE A 350 13.88 -8.37 -4.32
N ALA A 351 15.14 -8.78 -4.51
CA ALA A 351 16.22 -8.50 -3.57
C ALA A 351 17.54 -8.35 -4.32
N ASP A 352 18.17 -7.20 -4.16
CA ASP A 352 19.62 -7.08 -4.37
C ASP A 352 20.26 -7.41 -3.01
N TRP A 353 20.46 -8.73 -2.78
CA TRP A 353 20.81 -9.23 -1.47
C TRP A 353 22.25 -8.86 -1.06
N PRO A 354 22.44 -8.04 -0.01
CA PRO A 354 23.77 -7.54 0.34
C PRO A 354 24.62 -8.56 1.10
N GLY A 355 24.01 -9.63 1.65
CA GLY A 355 24.65 -10.57 2.58
C GLY A 355 24.62 -10.13 4.05
N LEU A 356 24.97 -11.04 4.94
CA LEU A 356 24.93 -10.83 6.40
C LEU A 356 26.29 -10.83 7.07
N LYS A 357 27.42 -10.96 6.33
CA LYS A 357 28.74 -10.80 6.91
C LYS A 357 28.90 -9.39 7.50
N ALA A 358 29.62 -9.27 8.62
CA ALA A 358 29.80 -7.98 9.30
C ALA A 358 30.22 -6.84 8.37
N ALA A 359 31.11 -7.11 7.40
CA ALA A 359 31.53 -6.12 6.40
C ALA A 359 30.45 -5.72 5.38
N GLN A 360 29.39 -6.52 5.23
CA GLN A 360 28.26 -6.30 4.31
C GLN A 360 27.11 -5.57 5.02
N LEU A 361 27.06 -5.61 6.35
CA LEU A 361 26.08 -4.91 7.15
C LEU A 361 26.33 -3.39 7.16
N HIS A 362 25.27 -2.63 7.29
CA HIS A 362 25.35 -1.20 7.58
C HIS A 362 25.81 -1.01 9.03
N GLU A 363 26.90 -0.27 9.23
CA GLU A 363 27.58 -0.09 10.53
C GLU A 363 27.94 -1.42 11.23
N ALA A 364 28.25 -2.47 10.45
CA ALA A 364 28.50 -3.84 10.94
C ALA A 364 27.40 -4.38 11.86
N ARG A 365 26.15 -3.89 11.73
CA ARG A 365 25.05 -4.12 12.67
C ARG A 365 23.71 -4.43 11.99
N ASP A 366 23.32 -3.62 11.01
CA ASP A 366 22.00 -3.70 10.40
C ASP A 366 22.06 -4.26 8.99
N LEU A 367 20.99 -4.90 8.53
CA LEU A 367 20.87 -5.24 7.12
C LEU A 367 21.01 -3.97 6.28
N ARG A 368 21.93 -3.99 5.31
CA ARG A 368 22.14 -2.87 4.40
C ARG A 368 20.96 -2.71 3.46
N ALA A 369 20.40 -1.51 3.37
CA ALA A 369 19.35 -1.23 2.42
C ALA A 369 19.91 -1.14 0.99
N THR A 370 19.32 -1.91 0.08
CA THR A 370 19.63 -1.89 -1.36
C THR A 370 18.46 -1.34 -2.18
N THR A 371 17.27 -1.26 -1.58
CA THR A 371 16.07 -0.73 -2.22
C THR A 371 15.46 0.40 -1.39
N ASP A 372 15.17 1.54 -2.04
CA ASP A 372 14.38 2.62 -1.45
C ASP A 372 12.89 2.30 -1.58
N LEU A 373 12.15 2.28 -0.46
CA LEU A 373 10.70 2.04 -0.43
C LEU A 373 9.91 2.98 -1.33
N ARG A 374 10.38 4.22 -1.52
CA ARG A 374 9.73 5.17 -2.42
C ARG A 374 9.77 4.71 -3.88
N ALA A 375 10.79 3.93 -4.30
CA ALA A 375 10.82 3.34 -5.65
C ALA A 375 9.68 2.32 -5.83
N VAL A 376 9.40 1.52 -4.80
CA VAL A 376 8.28 0.57 -4.77
C VAL A 376 6.94 1.31 -4.85
N MET A 377 6.75 2.32 -3.99
CA MET A 377 5.53 3.14 -3.97
C MET A 377 5.30 3.85 -5.31
N LYS A 378 6.34 4.45 -5.89
CA LYS A 378 6.29 5.07 -7.22
C LYS A 378 5.90 4.07 -8.31
N GLY A 379 6.46 2.85 -8.24
CA GLY A 379 6.16 1.77 -9.20
C GLY A 379 4.68 1.40 -9.18
N ILE A 380 4.11 1.19 -7.99
CA ILE A 380 2.69 0.89 -7.83
C ILE A 380 1.83 2.03 -8.38
N LEU A 381 2.13 3.27 -8.00
CA LEU A 381 1.36 4.44 -8.43
C LEU A 381 1.44 4.68 -9.94
N ALA A 382 2.60 4.43 -10.54
CA ALA A 382 2.78 4.53 -11.99
C ALA A 382 1.98 3.47 -12.75
N GLU A 383 2.10 2.20 -12.33
CA GLU A 383 1.51 1.07 -13.06
C GLU A 383 0.01 0.92 -12.82
N GLN A 384 -0.45 1.14 -11.58
CA GLN A 384 -1.86 0.97 -11.24
C GLN A 384 -2.72 2.19 -11.58
N PHE A 385 -2.18 3.40 -11.38
CA PHE A 385 -2.92 4.66 -11.55
C PHE A 385 -2.42 5.55 -12.69
N GLY A 386 -1.38 5.15 -13.40
CA GLY A 386 -0.87 5.89 -14.55
C GLY A 386 -0.20 7.22 -14.23
N LEU A 387 0.24 7.45 -12.98
CA LEU A 387 0.95 8.66 -12.62
C LEU A 387 2.33 8.71 -13.29
N SER A 388 2.63 9.83 -13.96
CA SER A 388 3.91 9.99 -14.65
C SER A 388 5.08 10.09 -13.67
N ALA A 389 6.28 9.72 -14.12
CA ALA A 389 7.50 9.82 -13.31
C ALA A 389 7.76 11.25 -12.81
N ALA A 390 7.42 12.28 -13.61
CA ALA A 390 7.55 13.69 -13.22
C ALA A 390 6.59 14.02 -12.06
N VAL A 391 5.31 13.69 -12.18
CA VAL A 391 4.31 13.90 -11.11
C VAL A 391 4.73 13.17 -9.83
N LEU A 392 5.21 11.93 -9.96
CA LEU A 392 5.67 11.15 -8.82
C LEU A 392 6.89 11.77 -8.14
N ALA A 393 7.81 12.36 -8.91
CA ALA A 393 9.05 12.95 -8.38
C ALA A 393 8.86 14.34 -7.78
N ASP A 394 7.97 15.15 -8.36
CA ASP A 394 7.83 16.56 -8.02
C ASP A 394 6.70 16.82 -7.02
N GLN A 395 5.57 16.10 -7.19
CA GLN A 395 4.38 16.35 -6.37
C GLN A 395 4.18 15.29 -5.28
N VAL A 396 4.33 13.98 -5.61
CA VAL A 396 4.02 12.89 -4.68
C VAL A 396 5.18 12.62 -3.72
N PHE A 397 6.40 12.51 -4.25
CA PHE A 397 7.64 12.29 -3.48
C PHE A 397 8.66 13.39 -3.80
N PRO A 398 8.50 14.60 -3.24
CA PRO A 398 9.38 15.73 -3.55
C PRO A 398 10.86 15.39 -3.38
N ASN A 399 11.70 16.00 -4.22
CA ASN A 399 13.16 15.80 -4.23
C ASN A 399 13.60 14.34 -4.49
N SER A 400 12.83 13.59 -5.30
CA SER A 400 13.12 12.20 -5.63
C SER A 400 13.27 11.93 -7.13
N ALA A 401 13.65 12.94 -7.93
CA ALA A 401 13.76 12.82 -9.39
C ALA A 401 14.79 11.76 -9.85
N SER A 402 15.88 11.59 -9.10
CA SER A 402 16.91 10.57 -9.37
C SER A 402 16.42 9.13 -9.07
N LEU A 403 15.37 8.98 -8.25
CA LEU A 403 14.83 7.69 -7.86
C LEU A 403 13.74 7.26 -8.86
N LYS A 404 14.06 6.29 -9.70
CA LYS A 404 13.12 5.74 -10.69
C LYS A 404 12.04 4.89 -10.04
N PRO A 405 10.79 4.91 -10.55
CA PRO A 405 9.79 3.93 -10.17
C PRO A 405 10.26 2.49 -10.42
N MET A 406 10.03 1.59 -9.48
CA MET A 406 10.29 0.16 -9.67
C MET A 406 9.26 -0.39 -10.65
N ALA A 407 9.74 -1.01 -11.73
CA ALA A 407 8.87 -1.52 -12.79
C ALA A 407 8.45 -2.98 -12.57
N GLY A 408 7.29 -3.33 -13.13
CA GLY A 408 6.82 -4.70 -13.19
C GLY A 408 6.22 -5.21 -11.88
N LEU A 409 5.70 -4.34 -11.04
CA LEU A 409 5.03 -4.72 -9.79
C LEU A 409 3.58 -5.12 -10.00
N ILE A 410 2.91 -4.47 -10.96
CA ILE A 410 1.47 -4.60 -11.24
C ILE A 410 1.27 -5.17 -12.64
N THR A 411 0.16 -5.89 -12.84
CA THR A 411 -0.20 -6.57 -14.11
C THR A 411 -0.88 -5.64 -15.12
#